data_c144a3b70288eaf1e44d8eec357da9bd
#
_entry.id   c144a3b70288eaf1e44d8eec357da9bd
#
_cell.length_a   1.000
_cell.length_b   1.000
_cell.length_c   1.000
_cell.angle_alpha   90.00
_cell.angle_beta   90.00
_cell.angle_gamma   90.00
#
_symmetry.space_group_name_H-M   'P 1'
#
loop_
_entity.id
_entity.type
_entity.pdbx_description
1 polymer ?
#
loop_
_entity_poly.entity_id
_entity_poly.type
_entity_poly.pdbx_seq_one_letter_code
_entity_poly.pdbx_strand_id
1 'polypeptide(L)'
;MKKAFVTVTGDDKVGIIASVAVKLASYNTNILDITQTVMKDDVFVMIALVDMEAANAPFHEMKEGLAQLGEEMGLSIRIQREDIFNAMHRI
;
A
#
# COMPACT_ATOMS: atom_id res chain seq x y z
N MET A 1 14.20 5.90 -10.42
CA MET A 1 12.81 5.62 -10.02
C MET A 1 12.77 5.28 -8.53
N LYS A 2 11.95 5.98 -7.78
CA LYS A 2 11.79 5.71 -6.34
C LYS A 2 10.61 4.77 -6.15
N LYS A 3 10.88 3.57 -5.73
CA LYS A 3 9.84 2.54 -5.57
C LYS A 3 9.57 2.22 -4.11
N ALA A 4 8.35 1.82 -3.84
CA ALA A 4 7.93 1.34 -2.53
C ALA A 4 6.93 0.21 -2.70
N PHE A 5 6.78 -0.58 -1.64
CA PHE A 5 5.74 -1.60 -1.55
C PHE A 5 4.68 -1.14 -0.57
N VAL A 6 3.43 -1.24 -1.01
CA VAL A 6 2.27 -0.99 -0.15
C VAL A 6 1.63 -2.34 0.14
N THR A 7 1.53 -2.68 1.43
CA THR A 7 0.91 -3.94 1.86
C THR A 7 -0.38 -3.63 2.59
N VAL A 8 -1.43 -4.36 2.25
CA VAL A 8 -2.76 -4.21 2.84
C VAL A 8 -3.24 -5.56 3.33
N THR A 9 -3.61 -5.63 4.61
CA THR A 9 -4.17 -6.86 5.18
C THR A 9 -5.37 -6.52 6.07
N GLY A 10 -6.32 -7.41 6.09
CA GLY A 10 -7.51 -7.26 6.94
C GLY A 10 -8.69 -8.04 6.40
N ASP A 11 -9.84 -7.81 6.99
CA ASP A 11 -11.06 -8.48 6.53
C ASP A 11 -11.45 -7.99 5.14
N ASP A 12 -11.77 -8.93 4.26
CA ASP A 12 -12.19 -8.60 2.90
C ASP A 12 -13.49 -7.80 2.89
N LYS A 13 -13.51 -6.79 2.05
CA LYS A 13 -14.69 -5.95 1.86
C LYS A 13 -14.64 -5.25 0.52
N VAL A 14 -15.79 -4.78 0.07
CA VAL A 14 -15.90 -4.04 -1.18
C VAL A 14 -15.13 -2.72 -1.10
N GLY A 15 -14.40 -2.39 -2.14
CA GLY A 15 -13.78 -1.08 -2.29
C GLY A 15 -12.38 -0.93 -1.74
N ILE A 16 -11.74 -1.98 -1.26
CA ILE A 16 -10.38 -1.89 -0.72
C ILE A 16 -9.41 -1.35 -1.77
N ILE A 17 -9.37 -2.01 -2.93
CA ILE A 17 -8.43 -1.63 -3.99
C ILE A 17 -8.70 -0.22 -4.48
N ALA A 18 -9.97 0.11 -4.68
CA ALA A 18 -10.37 1.43 -5.15
C ALA A 18 -9.94 2.52 -4.17
N SER A 19 -10.17 2.31 -2.88
CA SER A 19 -9.81 3.28 -1.84
C SER A 19 -8.30 3.49 -1.75
N VAL A 20 -7.53 2.42 -1.79
CA VAL A 20 -6.07 2.50 -1.76
C VAL A 20 -5.54 3.17 -3.02
N ALA A 21 -6.09 2.84 -4.19
CA ALA A 21 -5.67 3.43 -5.46
C ALA A 21 -5.95 4.93 -5.50
N VAL A 22 -7.13 5.36 -5.04
CA VAL A 22 -7.48 6.78 -4.97
C VAL A 22 -6.53 7.52 -4.01
N LYS A 23 -6.23 6.92 -2.87
CA LYS A 23 -5.31 7.54 -1.90
C LYS A 23 -3.91 7.70 -2.49
N LEU A 24 -3.39 6.67 -3.15
CA LEU A 24 -2.09 6.75 -3.80
C LEU A 24 -2.09 7.78 -4.93
N ALA A 25 -3.15 7.83 -5.72
CA ALA A 25 -3.29 8.83 -6.77
C ALA A 25 -3.28 10.26 -6.20
N SER A 26 -3.87 10.46 -5.01
CA SER A 26 -3.87 11.77 -4.35
C SER A 26 -2.46 12.24 -4.00
N TYR A 27 -1.52 11.31 -3.83
CA TYR A 27 -0.11 11.61 -3.62
C TYR A 27 0.70 11.62 -4.92
N ASN A 28 0.04 11.56 -6.06
CA ASN A 28 0.68 11.49 -7.37
C ASN A 28 1.65 10.31 -7.47
N THR A 29 1.24 9.19 -6.88
CA THR A 29 2.03 7.96 -6.84
C THR A 29 1.40 6.94 -7.77
N ASN A 30 2.21 6.37 -8.66
CA ASN A 30 1.73 5.45 -9.68
C ASN A 30 1.88 3.99 -9.21
N ILE A 31 0.83 3.20 -9.44
CA ILE A 31 0.88 1.76 -9.17
C ILE A 31 1.49 1.07 -10.38
N LEU A 32 2.61 0.37 -10.16
CA LEU A 32 3.32 -0.35 -11.21
C LEU A 32 2.85 -1.79 -11.34
N ASP A 33 2.55 -2.41 -10.21
CA ASP A 33 2.12 -3.81 -10.17
C ASP A 33 1.31 -4.02 -8.89
N ILE A 34 0.41 -4.99 -8.95
CA ILE A 34 -0.44 -5.30 -7.80
C ILE A 34 -0.70 -6.80 -7.76
N THR A 35 -0.56 -7.38 -6.59
CA THR A 35 -0.88 -8.77 -6.33
C THR A 35 -1.85 -8.82 -5.16
N GLN A 36 -2.93 -9.56 -5.31
CA GLN A 36 -3.93 -9.66 -4.26
C GLN A 36 -4.46 -11.08 -4.16
N THR A 37 -4.91 -11.43 -2.98
CA THR A 37 -5.59 -12.70 -2.75
C THR A 37 -6.52 -12.57 -1.56
N VAL A 38 -7.58 -13.39 -1.57
CA VAL A 38 -8.43 -13.55 -0.40
C VAL A 38 -8.10 -14.91 0.17
N MET A 39 -7.55 -14.92 1.35
CA MET A 39 -7.14 -16.15 2.02
C MET A 39 -8.30 -16.75 2.78
N LYS A 40 -8.06 -17.93 3.34
CA LYS A 40 -9.03 -18.62 4.18
C LYS A 40 -9.54 -17.68 5.28
N ASP A 41 -10.82 -17.79 5.60
CA ASP A 41 -11.51 -16.92 6.58
C ASP A 41 -11.65 -15.46 6.12
N ASP A 42 -11.71 -15.27 4.79
CA ASP A 42 -11.97 -13.96 4.19
C ASP A 42 -10.93 -12.90 4.56
N VAL A 43 -9.68 -13.31 4.72
CA VAL A 43 -8.58 -12.37 4.96
C VAL A 43 -8.05 -11.88 3.62
N PHE A 44 -8.18 -10.58 3.38
CA PHE A 44 -7.65 -9.91 2.19
C PHE A 44 -6.18 -9.60 2.39
N VAL A 45 -5.37 -9.92 1.39
CA VAL A 45 -3.94 -9.60 1.37
C VAL A 45 -3.61 -8.99 0.01
N MET A 46 -2.98 -7.82 0.03
CA MET A 46 -2.56 -7.13 -1.19
C MET A 46 -1.16 -6.60 -1.03
N ILE A 47 -0.36 -6.72 -2.09
CA ILE A 47 0.95 -6.06 -2.18
C ILE A 47 0.97 -5.30 -3.49
N ALA A 48 1.26 -4.00 -3.43
CA ALA A 48 1.38 -3.16 -4.60
C ALA A 48 2.78 -2.57 -4.68
N LEU A 49 3.38 -2.64 -5.85
CA LEU A 49 4.63 -1.94 -6.13
C LEU A 49 4.27 -0.58 -6.70
N VAL A 50 4.79 0.48 -6.12
CA VAL A 50 4.44 1.84 -6.53
C VAL A 50 5.70 2.65 -6.84
N ASP A 51 5.53 3.65 -7.72
CA ASP A 51 6.56 4.60 -8.09
C ASP A 51 6.25 5.93 -7.42
N MET A 52 7.15 6.38 -6.55
CA MET A 52 7.01 7.63 -5.79
C MET A 52 7.82 8.77 -6.39
N GLU A 53 8.39 8.60 -7.58
CA GLU A 53 9.29 9.62 -8.16
C GLU A 53 8.64 10.98 -8.25
N ALA A 54 7.36 11.02 -8.63
CA ALA A 54 6.61 12.27 -8.78
C ALA A 54 5.69 12.56 -7.60
N ALA A 55 5.92 11.94 -6.46
CA ALA A 55 5.06 12.12 -5.29
C ALA A 55 5.03 13.59 -4.86
N ASN A 56 3.84 14.04 -4.47
CA ASN A 56 3.62 15.44 -4.07
C ASN A 56 3.64 15.65 -2.56
N ALA A 57 4.08 14.64 -1.81
CA ALA A 57 4.16 14.68 -0.36
C ALA A 57 5.38 13.91 0.12
N PRO A 58 5.94 14.27 1.28
CA PRO A 58 7.04 13.51 1.85
C PRO A 58 6.59 12.10 2.25
N PHE A 59 7.54 11.19 2.32
CA PHE A 59 7.25 9.77 2.59
C PHE A 59 6.48 9.58 3.89
N HIS A 60 6.87 10.29 4.95
CA HIS A 60 6.20 10.13 6.26
C HIS A 60 4.73 10.55 6.20
N GLU A 61 4.39 11.55 5.40
CA GLU A 61 3.00 11.97 5.21
C GLU A 61 2.18 10.91 4.49
N MET A 62 2.76 10.31 3.46
CA MET A 62 2.13 9.21 2.73
C MET A 62 1.89 8.02 3.66
N LYS A 63 2.90 7.69 4.47
CA LYS A 63 2.83 6.61 5.42
C LYS A 63 1.69 6.82 6.43
N GLU A 64 1.60 8.02 6.98
CA GLU A 64 0.54 8.37 7.93
C GLU A 64 -0.83 8.36 7.28
N GLY A 65 -0.95 8.92 6.07
CA GLY A 65 -2.22 8.96 5.36
C GLY A 65 -2.74 7.58 5.01
N LEU A 66 -1.86 6.68 4.60
CA LEU A 66 -2.25 5.30 4.30
C LEU A 66 -2.64 4.55 5.58
N ALA A 67 -1.91 4.75 6.66
CA ALA A 67 -2.24 4.14 7.95
C ALA A 67 -3.61 4.62 8.44
N GLN A 68 -3.90 5.90 8.28
CA GLN A 68 -5.19 6.47 8.66
C GLN A 68 -6.33 5.88 7.82
N LEU A 69 -6.12 5.73 6.53
CA LEU A 69 -7.10 5.08 5.66
C LEU A 69 -7.37 3.65 6.14
N GLY A 70 -6.31 2.95 6.53
CA GLY A 70 -6.44 1.61 7.10
C GLY A 70 -7.29 1.59 8.34
N GLU A 71 -7.08 2.52 9.27
CA GLU A 71 -7.89 2.61 10.47
C GLU A 71 -9.36 2.83 10.13
N GLU A 72 -9.65 3.72 9.18
CA GLU A 72 -11.02 4.00 8.76
C GLU A 72 -11.71 2.79 8.14
N MET A 73 -10.95 1.93 7.49
CA MET A 73 -11.47 0.74 6.81
C MET A 73 -11.33 -0.55 7.63
N GLY A 74 -10.71 -0.49 8.80
CA GLY A 74 -10.43 -1.69 9.58
C GLY A 74 -9.34 -2.56 8.97
N LEU A 75 -8.38 -1.95 8.30
CA LEU A 75 -7.29 -2.64 7.62
C LEU A 75 -5.94 -2.18 8.16
N SER A 76 -4.92 -3.02 7.97
CA SER A 76 -3.54 -2.60 8.17
C SER A 76 -2.96 -2.24 6.81
N ILE A 77 -2.60 -0.98 6.62
CA ILE A 77 -1.98 -0.50 5.38
C ILE A 77 -0.61 0.04 5.73
N ARG A 78 0.41 -0.52 5.11
CA ARG A 78 1.80 -0.14 5.33
C ARG A 78 2.48 0.17 4.02
N ILE A 79 3.40 1.13 4.05
CA ILE A 79 4.25 1.44 2.91
C ILE A 79 5.71 1.38 3.36
N GLN A 80 6.54 0.71 2.56
CA GLN A 80 7.98 0.60 2.81
C GLN A 80 8.72 0.84 1.51
N ARG A 81 9.82 1.61 1.58
CA ARG A 81 10.65 1.81 0.39
C ARG A 81 11.24 0.48 -0.05
N GLU A 82 11.39 0.32 -1.36
CA GLU A 82 11.83 -0.93 -1.96
C GLU A 82 13.16 -1.42 -1.37
N ASP A 83 14.13 -0.53 -1.17
CA ASP A 83 15.43 -0.89 -0.62
C ASP A 83 15.32 -1.50 0.78
N ILE A 84 14.46 -0.93 1.63
CA ILE A 84 14.24 -1.42 2.99
C ILE A 84 13.48 -2.75 2.95
N PHE A 85 12.44 -2.83 2.13
CA PHE A 85 11.65 -4.05 1.99
C PHE A 85 12.51 -5.23 1.56
N ASN A 86 13.33 -5.02 0.54
CA ASN A 86 14.21 -6.08 0.04
C ASN A 86 15.26 -6.51 1.07
N ALA A 87 15.79 -5.58 1.85
CA ALA A 87 16.74 -5.88 2.91
C ALA A 87 16.10 -6.77 3.99
N MET A 88 14.83 -6.52 4.33
CA MET A 88 14.11 -7.30 5.34
C MET A 88 13.75 -8.71 4.86
N HIS A 89 13.60 -8.91 3.56
CA HIS A 89 13.20 -10.20 2.96
C HIS A 89 14.35 -10.91 2.28
N ARG A 90 15.57 -10.44 2.49
CA ARG A 90 16.77 -11.03 1.92
C ARG A 90 17.21 -12.23 2.75
N ILE A 91 17.50 -13.29 2.06
CA ILE A 91 18.03 -14.50 2.69
C ILE A 91 19.52 -14.56 2.52
#